data_aa0d01021cf4db987371c3560e7e13d5
#
_entry.id   aa0d01021cf4db987371c3560e7e13d5
#
_cell.length_a   1.000
_cell.length_b   1.000
_cell.length_c   1.000
_cell.angle_alpha   90.00
_cell.angle_beta   90.00
_cell.angle_gamma   90.00
#
_symmetry.space_group_name_H-M   'P 1'
#
loop_
_entity.id
_entity.type
_entity.pdbx_description
1 polymer ?
#
loop_
_entity_poly.entity_id
_entity_poly.type
_entity_poly.pdbx_seq_one_letter_code
_entity_poly.pdbx_strand_id
1 'polypeptide(L)'
;DGMTYEEKARITVPNGPGMTIFSPDGKYGYVCSSFTPETEVIAVADHRIVGKVPQASPFCPNIAATPDSKQVWFTLKDTGKTQVFDGQPPFALLKTLNTGPITNHVNIVRNANGMFAYVTIGGLNEIKVFRTNFEQVATISVGKLPHGIWPSGDGTRVYVGLENEDKVAAIDTLKNEVIATSPIGQAPQALAYVPDAVPAASGAINSAMTRMMVVPEGLGTNNLQPLGIAGQSGELWLASPGAKKEAKAPTSVSLSDQGLVQVLEAAVTGLEPGKPYVLALASEPSGSGVVEPLQGFMTNPAGAAIVNTIGPIRQLVRGEDKTPRRYLVILPGTPDNHGVPIQVQMEQ
;
A
#
# COMPACT_ATOMS: atom_id res chain seq x y z
N ASP A 1 29.29 -3.50 -6.63
CA ASP A 1 29.52 -4.32 -7.84
C ASP A 1 28.55 -5.49 -7.88
N GLY A 2 27.79 -5.63 -8.98
CA GLY A 2 26.77 -6.69 -9.10
C GLY A 2 27.32 -8.09 -9.36
N MET A 3 28.60 -8.23 -9.66
CA MET A 3 29.26 -9.52 -9.91
C MET A 3 30.09 -10.00 -8.72
N THR A 4 30.78 -9.08 -8.04
CA THR A 4 31.67 -9.40 -6.92
C THR A 4 31.05 -9.15 -5.56
N TYR A 5 29.90 -8.45 -5.51
CA TYR A 5 29.23 -7.97 -4.29
C TYR A 5 30.09 -7.05 -3.41
N GLU A 6 31.17 -6.49 -3.98
CA GLU A 6 32.00 -5.52 -3.28
C GLU A 6 31.36 -4.13 -3.27
N GLU A 7 31.44 -3.43 -2.15
CA GLU A 7 31.04 -2.01 -2.05
C GLU A 7 32.02 -1.17 -2.89
N LYS A 8 31.49 -0.48 -3.90
CA LYS A 8 32.30 0.41 -4.77
C LYS A 8 32.20 1.88 -4.33
N ALA A 9 31.09 2.28 -3.74
CA ALA A 9 30.91 3.64 -3.24
C ALA A 9 29.88 3.66 -2.10
N ARG A 10 30.03 4.62 -1.21
CA ARG A 10 29.07 4.97 -0.17
C ARG A 10 28.73 6.45 -0.31
N ILE A 11 27.47 6.76 -0.51
CA ILE A 11 26.98 8.12 -0.77
C ILE A 11 26.13 8.55 0.42
N THR A 12 26.52 9.65 1.07
CA THR A 12 25.72 10.22 2.16
C THR A 12 24.57 11.00 1.55
N VAL A 13 23.35 10.63 1.93
CA VAL A 13 22.08 11.28 1.56
C VAL A 13 21.39 11.79 2.82
N PRO A 14 20.37 12.68 2.69
CA PRO A 14 19.57 13.14 3.83
C PRO A 14 18.92 11.99 4.60
N ASN A 15 18.56 12.27 5.86
CA ASN A 15 17.96 11.29 6.75
C ASN A 15 16.69 10.66 6.17
N GLY A 16 16.58 9.33 6.31
CA GLY A 16 15.45 8.54 5.84
C GLY A 16 15.43 8.25 4.35
N PRO A 17 16.56 7.81 3.73
CA PRO A 17 16.52 7.33 2.35
C PRO A 17 15.49 6.21 2.25
N GLY A 18 14.49 6.41 1.42
CA GLY A 18 13.38 5.48 1.21
C GLY A 18 13.58 4.64 -0.03
N MET A 19 12.85 4.96 -1.10
CA MET A 19 12.91 4.22 -2.35
C MET A 19 14.00 4.76 -3.27
N THR A 20 14.66 3.83 -3.97
CA THR A 20 15.72 4.13 -4.93
C THR A 20 15.41 3.48 -6.26
N ILE A 21 15.52 4.26 -7.34
CA ILE A 21 15.46 3.75 -8.72
C ILE A 21 16.58 4.36 -9.57
N PHE A 22 16.83 3.75 -10.71
CA PHE A 22 17.73 4.29 -11.73
C PHE A 22 16.96 4.79 -12.94
N SER A 23 17.47 5.81 -13.60
CA SER A 23 16.96 6.20 -14.91
C SER A 23 17.20 5.05 -15.91
N PRO A 24 16.24 4.76 -16.81
CA PRO A 24 16.41 3.71 -17.80
C PRO A 24 17.63 3.88 -18.72
N ASP A 25 18.11 5.12 -18.93
CA ASP A 25 19.34 5.41 -19.68
C ASP A 25 20.63 5.17 -18.86
N GLY A 26 20.50 4.76 -17.58
CA GLY A 26 21.61 4.44 -16.70
C GLY A 26 22.42 5.63 -16.18
N LYS A 27 22.01 6.86 -16.44
CA LYS A 27 22.80 8.04 -16.06
C LYS A 27 22.60 8.49 -14.62
N TYR A 28 21.38 8.34 -14.09
CA TYR A 28 21.00 8.86 -12.78
C TYR A 28 20.38 7.80 -11.89
N GLY A 29 20.67 7.90 -10.59
CA GLY A 29 19.94 7.25 -9.52
C GLY A 29 19.13 8.30 -8.75
N TYR A 30 17.91 7.98 -8.39
CA TYR A 30 17.01 8.85 -7.63
C TYR A 30 16.72 8.20 -6.29
N VAL A 31 16.94 8.94 -5.21
CA VAL A 31 16.69 8.47 -3.84
C VAL A 31 15.69 9.41 -3.19
N CYS A 32 14.44 9.00 -3.09
CA CYS A 32 13.46 9.80 -2.37
C CYS A 32 13.48 9.48 -0.87
N SER A 33 13.13 10.47 -0.07
CA SER A 33 13.22 10.37 1.39
C SER A 33 11.87 10.05 2.03
N SER A 34 11.95 9.37 3.18
CA SER A 34 10.81 9.15 4.08
C SER A 34 10.74 10.12 5.24
N PHE A 35 11.82 10.87 5.54
CA PHE A 35 11.87 11.80 6.69
C PHE A 35 12.28 13.22 6.31
N THR A 36 12.95 13.39 5.16
CA THR A 36 13.37 14.70 4.66
C THR A 36 12.55 15.03 3.41
N PRO A 37 11.98 16.24 3.26
CA PRO A 37 11.15 16.58 2.10
C PRO A 37 11.99 16.85 0.84
N GLU A 38 12.85 15.91 0.46
CA GLU A 38 13.83 16.07 -0.62
C GLU A 38 14.12 14.71 -1.29
N THR A 39 14.17 14.70 -2.61
CA THR A 39 14.68 13.58 -3.42
C THR A 39 16.06 13.96 -3.96
N GLU A 40 17.06 13.11 -3.70
CA GLU A 40 18.41 13.29 -4.23
C GLU A 40 18.55 12.68 -5.62
N VAL A 41 19.28 13.34 -6.49
CA VAL A 41 19.67 12.83 -7.81
C VAL A 41 21.17 12.59 -7.83
N ILE A 42 21.56 11.36 -8.13
CA ILE A 42 22.92 10.88 -8.10
C ILE A 42 23.38 10.56 -9.52
N ALA A 43 24.50 11.12 -9.96
CA ALA A 43 25.14 10.68 -11.20
C ALA A 43 25.75 9.28 -11.00
N VAL A 44 25.36 8.32 -11.83
CA VAL A 44 25.81 6.93 -11.73
C VAL A 44 27.31 6.81 -12.05
N ALA A 45 27.80 7.61 -12.99
CA ALA A 45 29.18 7.51 -13.48
C ALA A 45 30.24 7.82 -12.40
N ASP A 46 29.97 8.80 -11.54
CA ASP A 46 30.94 9.29 -10.55
C ASP A 46 30.41 9.26 -9.10
N HIS A 47 29.24 8.65 -8.89
CA HIS A 47 28.62 8.42 -7.58
C HIS A 47 28.44 9.70 -6.75
N ARG A 48 28.12 10.83 -7.39
CA ARG A 48 27.92 12.12 -6.72
C ARG A 48 26.50 12.62 -6.84
N ILE A 49 26.04 13.32 -5.82
CA ILE A 49 24.77 14.05 -5.86
C ILE A 49 24.92 15.22 -6.83
N VAL A 50 24.07 15.27 -7.84
CA VAL A 50 24.08 16.26 -8.91
C VAL A 50 22.79 17.09 -8.98
N GLY A 51 21.79 16.74 -8.18
CA GLY A 51 20.53 17.45 -8.12
C GLY A 51 19.72 17.11 -6.89
N LYS A 52 18.76 17.98 -6.59
CA LYS A 52 17.81 17.87 -5.48
C LYS A 52 16.44 18.32 -5.94
N VAL A 53 15.44 17.54 -5.64
CA VAL A 53 14.04 17.85 -5.96
C VAL A 53 13.24 17.99 -4.67
N PRO A 54 12.57 19.13 -4.44
CA PRO A 54 11.76 19.31 -3.24
C PRO A 54 10.51 18.42 -3.29
N GLN A 55 10.23 17.74 -2.18
CA GLN A 55 9.01 16.97 -1.94
C GLN A 55 7.99 17.83 -1.19
N ALA A 56 6.71 17.71 -1.53
CA ALA A 56 5.64 18.41 -0.80
C ALA A 56 5.38 17.84 0.60
N SER A 57 5.94 16.68 0.92
CA SER A 57 5.99 16.09 2.26
C SER A 57 7.18 15.15 2.37
N PRO A 58 7.62 14.80 3.59
CA PRO A 58 8.77 13.93 3.77
C PRO A 58 8.60 12.50 3.28
N PHE A 59 7.38 11.95 3.37
CA PHE A 59 7.16 10.52 3.17
C PHE A 59 6.88 10.14 1.71
N CYS A 60 7.90 9.62 1.02
CA CYS A 60 7.83 9.08 -0.33
C CYS A 60 7.87 7.54 -0.31
N PRO A 61 6.74 6.84 -0.40
CA PRO A 61 6.71 5.38 -0.40
C PRO A 61 7.18 4.75 -1.71
N ASN A 62 7.12 5.47 -2.85
CA ASN A 62 7.51 4.90 -4.13
C ASN A 62 7.88 5.95 -5.18
N ILE A 63 8.72 5.52 -6.12
CA ILE A 63 9.23 6.33 -7.22
C ILE A 63 9.37 5.49 -8.49
N ALA A 64 9.06 6.05 -9.66
CA ALA A 64 9.17 5.40 -10.96
C ALA A 64 9.64 6.36 -12.03
N ALA A 65 10.46 5.90 -12.98
CA ALA A 65 10.92 6.69 -14.12
C ALA A 65 10.24 6.22 -15.41
N THR A 66 9.98 7.16 -16.32
CA THR A 66 9.50 6.83 -17.66
C THR A 66 10.59 6.10 -18.47
N PRO A 67 10.24 5.13 -19.33
CA PRO A 67 11.21 4.39 -20.15
C PRO A 67 12.12 5.25 -21.02
N ASP A 68 11.72 6.47 -21.36
CA ASP A 68 12.52 7.45 -22.11
C ASP A 68 13.39 8.33 -21.21
N SER A 69 13.41 8.08 -19.90
CA SER A 69 14.19 8.84 -18.89
C SER A 69 13.85 10.32 -18.79
N LYS A 70 12.68 10.74 -19.29
CA LYS A 70 12.31 12.17 -19.29
C LYS A 70 11.55 12.59 -18.04
N GLN A 71 10.80 11.69 -17.43
CA GLN A 71 10.01 12.01 -16.25
C GLN A 71 10.28 11.01 -15.13
N VAL A 72 10.28 11.52 -13.90
CA VAL A 72 10.32 10.73 -12.69
C VAL A 72 9.11 11.10 -11.85
N TRP A 73 8.32 10.09 -11.52
CA TRP A 73 7.09 10.18 -10.76
C TRP A 73 7.32 9.62 -9.36
N PHE A 74 6.92 10.32 -8.32
CA PHE A 74 7.01 9.83 -6.96
C PHE A 74 5.76 10.18 -6.16
N THR A 75 5.40 9.27 -5.27
CA THR A 75 4.21 9.37 -4.44
C THR A 75 4.53 9.97 -3.08
N LEU A 76 3.56 10.69 -2.51
CA LEU A 76 3.65 11.33 -1.20
C LEU A 76 2.43 10.94 -0.37
N LYS A 77 2.59 9.87 0.41
CA LYS A 77 1.51 9.19 1.13
C LYS A 77 0.80 10.10 2.11
N ASP A 78 1.56 10.91 2.87
CA ASP A 78 1.03 11.74 3.95
C ASP A 78 0.18 12.92 3.46
N THR A 79 0.44 13.40 2.25
CA THR A 79 -0.31 14.53 1.67
C THR A 79 -1.28 14.12 0.59
N GLY A 80 -1.32 12.82 0.24
CA GLY A 80 -2.18 12.30 -0.81
C GLY A 80 -1.85 12.89 -2.20
N LYS A 81 -0.56 13.05 -2.48
CA LYS A 81 -0.07 13.68 -3.71
C LYS A 81 0.84 12.75 -4.49
N THR A 82 0.96 13.03 -5.77
CA THR A 82 2.02 12.51 -6.65
C THR A 82 2.71 13.69 -7.30
N GLN A 83 4.03 13.73 -7.23
CA GLN A 83 4.83 14.75 -7.90
C GLN A 83 5.60 14.16 -9.08
N VAL A 84 5.84 14.98 -10.07
CA VAL A 84 6.60 14.61 -11.27
C VAL A 84 7.67 15.67 -11.52
N PHE A 85 8.89 15.23 -11.72
CA PHE A 85 10.00 16.09 -12.10
C PHE A 85 10.67 15.61 -13.40
N ASP A 86 11.41 16.53 -14.03
CA ASP A 86 12.21 16.23 -15.22
C ASP A 86 13.32 15.25 -14.84
N GLY A 87 13.43 14.13 -15.55
CA GLY A 87 14.51 13.15 -15.36
C GLY A 87 15.86 13.62 -15.85
N GLN A 88 15.95 14.82 -16.44
CA GLN A 88 17.18 15.43 -16.96
C GLN A 88 17.48 16.75 -16.23
N PRO A 89 18.76 17.18 -16.18
CA PRO A 89 19.10 18.47 -15.58
C PRO A 89 18.32 19.64 -16.19
N PRO A 90 17.84 20.58 -15.39
CA PRO A 90 18.11 20.81 -13.97
C PRO A 90 17.18 20.05 -13.00
N PHE A 91 16.51 18.97 -13.42
CA PHE A 91 15.59 18.14 -12.61
C PHE A 91 14.42 18.96 -12.05
N ALA A 92 13.84 19.81 -12.87
CA ALA A 92 12.78 20.73 -12.48
C ALA A 92 11.50 19.99 -12.08
N LEU A 93 10.84 20.44 -11.02
CA LEU A 93 9.49 19.96 -10.68
C LEU A 93 8.51 20.37 -11.79
N LEU A 94 7.91 19.38 -12.46
CA LEU A 94 6.99 19.59 -13.58
C LEU A 94 5.55 19.74 -13.12
N LYS A 95 5.12 18.90 -12.15
CA LYS A 95 3.74 18.84 -11.70
C LYS A 95 3.60 18.29 -10.29
N THR A 96 2.61 18.80 -9.57
CA THR A 96 2.06 18.20 -8.35
C THR A 96 0.59 17.86 -8.60
N LEU A 97 0.22 16.60 -8.45
CA LEU A 97 -1.13 16.07 -8.61
C LEU A 97 -1.73 15.76 -7.25
N ASN A 98 -2.98 16.12 -7.02
CA ASN A 98 -3.76 15.68 -5.86
C ASN A 98 -4.35 14.30 -6.20
N THR A 99 -3.74 13.25 -5.71
CA THR A 99 -4.11 11.87 -6.05
C THR A 99 -5.08 11.26 -5.05
N GLY A 100 -4.96 11.55 -3.77
CA GLY A 100 -5.89 11.09 -2.74
C GLY A 100 -5.20 10.52 -1.50
N PRO A 101 -5.95 10.29 -0.41
CA PRO A 101 -5.39 9.81 0.86
C PRO A 101 -4.76 8.43 0.69
N ILE A 102 -3.65 8.24 1.39
CA ILE A 102 -2.85 7.00 1.30
C ILE A 102 -2.46 6.70 -0.16
N THR A 103 -1.91 7.70 -0.86
CA THR A 103 -1.27 7.48 -2.16
C THR A 103 -0.02 6.62 -1.93
N ASN A 104 -0.03 5.37 -2.41
CA ASN A 104 1.01 4.40 -2.14
C ASN A 104 2.06 4.36 -3.26
N HIS A 105 1.84 3.55 -4.30
CA HIS A 105 2.83 3.30 -5.33
C HIS A 105 2.44 3.90 -6.67
N VAL A 106 3.44 4.13 -7.50
CA VAL A 106 3.31 4.49 -8.92
C VAL A 106 4.17 3.56 -9.76
N ASN A 107 3.68 3.17 -10.92
CA ASN A 107 4.52 2.54 -11.94
C ASN A 107 4.13 3.02 -13.34
N ILE A 108 5.08 2.95 -14.26
CA ILE A 108 4.88 3.41 -15.63
C ILE A 108 4.57 2.22 -16.53
N VAL A 109 3.49 2.32 -17.25
CA VAL A 109 3.02 1.34 -18.21
C VAL A 109 3.15 1.90 -19.61
N ARG A 110 3.74 1.13 -20.52
CA ARG A 110 3.77 1.42 -21.96
C ARG A 110 3.03 0.31 -22.70
N ASN A 111 1.93 0.66 -23.34
CA ASN A 111 1.11 -0.24 -24.14
C ASN A 111 0.77 0.36 -25.52
N ALA A 112 -0.10 -0.29 -26.28
CA ALA A 112 -0.52 0.18 -27.62
C ALA A 112 -1.20 1.57 -27.60
N ASN A 113 -1.81 1.97 -26.48
CA ASN A 113 -2.49 3.26 -26.33
C ASN A 113 -1.56 4.40 -25.87
N GLY A 114 -0.29 4.11 -25.57
CA GLY A 114 0.70 5.08 -25.15
C GLY A 114 1.40 4.74 -23.85
N MET A 115 1.84 5.79 -23.15
CA MET A 115 2.55 5.70 -21.88
C MET A 115 1.71 6.33 -20.76
N PHE A 116 1.57 5.61 -19.66
CA PHE A 116 0.70 5.96 -18.55
C PHE A 116 1.37 5.72 -17.20
N ALA A 117 1.09 6.56 -16.23
CA ALA A 117 1.39 6.34 -14.83
C ALA A 117 0.15 5.77 -14.12
N TYR A 118 0.29 4.60 -13.52
CA TYR A 118 -0.72 3.96 -12.68
C TYR A 118 -0.36 4.20 -11.22
N VAL A 119 -1.25 4.88 -10.49
CA VAL A 119 -1.03 5.29 -9.10
C VAL A 119 -2.05 4.63 -8.20
N THR A 120 -1.59 3.86 -7.19
CA THR A 120 -2.47 3.23 -6.21
C THR A 120 -2.87 4.22 -5.12
N ILE A 121 -4.18 4.33 -4.86
CA ILE A 121 -4.76 5.21 -3.85
C ILE A 121 -5.40 4.33 -2.76
N GLY A 122 -4.60 3.97 -1.77
CA GLY A 122 -4.99 3.02 -0.73
C GLY A 122 -6.24 3.42 0.03
N GLY A 123 -6.38 4.69 0.38
CA GLY A 123 -7.52 5.18 1.13
C GLY A 123 -8.83 5.29 0.33
N LEU A 124 -8.77 5.18 -1.00
CA LEU A 124 -9.94 5.20 -1.87
C LEU A 124 -10.24 3.84 -2.50
N ASN A 125 -9.36 2.84 -2.30
CA ASN A 125 -9.50 1.51 -2.89
C ASN A 125 -9.56 1.55 -4.42
N GLU A 126 -8.72 2.41 -5.00
CA GLU A 126 -8.71 2.66 -6.45
C GLU A 126 -7.30 2.89 -6.99
N ILE A 127 -7.17 2.78 -8.30
CA ILE A 127 -5.99 3.18 -9.05
C ILE A 127 -6.39 4.34 -9.94
N LYS A 128 -5.60 5.41 -9.95
CA LYS A 128 -5.73 6.51 -10.91
C LYS A 128 -4.70 6.36 -12.02
N VAL A 129 -5.13 6.56 -13.25
CA VAL A 129 -4.30 6.42 -14.44
C VAL A 129 -4.12 7.79 -15.08
N PHE A 130 -2.88 8.17 -15.29
CA PHE A 130 -2.51 9.46 -15.89
C PHE A 130 -1.69 9.25 -17.15
N ARG A 131 -1.90 10.11 -18.14
CA ARG A 131 -0.93 10.28 -19.24
C ARG A 131 0.32 11.02 -18.77
N THR A 132 1.39 10.93 -19.53
CA THR A 132 2.63 11.69 -19.24
C THR A 132 2.48 13.20 -19.41
N ASN A 133 1.38 13.69 -19.97
CA ASN A 133 0.98 15.10 -19.95
C ASN A 133 0.18 15.50 -18.70
N PHE A 134 0.09 14.59 -17.71
CA PHE A 134 -0.58 14.76 -16.41
C PHE A 134 -2.13 14.72 -16.45
N GLU A 135 -2.72 14.42 -17.59
CA GLU A 135 -4.17 14.21 -17.72
C GLU A 135 -4.58 12.89 -17.06
N GLN A 136 -5.55 12.93 -16.16
CA GLN A 136 -6.15 11.71 -15.62
C GLN A 136 -7.14 11.13 -16.64
N VAL A 137 -6.90 9.89 -17.06
CA VAL A 137 -7.70 9.22 -18.10
C VAL A 137 -8.59 8.11 -17.57
N ALA A 138 -8.30 7.57 -16.40
CA ALA A 138 -9.13 6.54 -15.77
C ALA A 138 -9.03 6.56 -14.25
N THR A 139 -10.08 6.00 -13.61
CA THR A 139 -10.11 5.56 -12.21
C THR A 139 -10.62 4.14 -12.21
N ILE A 140 -9.86 3.22 -11.63
CA ILE A 140 -10.16 1.80 -11.57
C ILE A 140 -10.45 1.44 -10.12
N SER A 141 -11.67 1.05 -9.81
CA SER A 141 -11.99 0.48 -8.49
C SER A 141 -11.35 -0.90 -8.38
N VAL A 142 -10.61 -1.10 -7.29
CA VAL A 142 -9.95 -2.37 -6.95
C VAL A 142 -10.34 -2.79 -5.54
N GLY A 143 -9.73 -3.82 -4.99
CA GLY A 143 -9.93 -4.22 -3.60
C GLY A 143 -9.25 -3.30 -2.59
N LYS A 144 -9.27 -3.70 -1.33
CA LYS A 144 -8.91 -2.88 -0.16
C LYS A 144 -7.43 -2.59 -0.08
N LEU A 145 -7.11 -1.33 0.19
CA LEU A 145 -5.76 -0.82 0.40
C LEU A 145 -4.79 -1.27 -0.72
N PRO A 146 -5.03 -0.87 -1.99
CA PRO A 146 -4.08 -1.16 -3.06
C PRO A 146 -2.74 -0.50 -2.73
N HIS A 147 -1.64 -1.29 -2.78
CA HIS A 147 -0.31 -0.86 -2.41
C HIS A 147 0.67 -1.00 -3.57
N GLY A 148 1.49 -2.05 -3.57
CA GLY A 148 2.46 -2.29 -4.63
C GLY A 148 1.81 -2.52 -5.98
N ILE A 149 2.40 -1.97 -7.04
CA ILE A 149 1.89 -2.10 -8.41
C ILE A 149 3.05 -2.35 -9.38
N TRP A 150 2.89 -3.31 -10.30
CA TRP A 150 3.92 -3.65 -11.28
C TRP A 150 3.33 -4.07 -12.63
N PRO A 151 3.84 -3.54 -13.76
CA PRO A 151 3.38 -3.92 -15.09
C PRO A 151 3.97 -5.27 -15.54
N SER A 152 3.26 -5.96 -16.43
CA SER A 152 3.83 -7.03 -17.25
C SER A 152 4.86 -6.47 -18.24
N GLY A 153 5.78 -7.32 -18.72
CA GLY A 153 6.82 -6.88 -19.64
C GLY A 153 6.32 -6.31 -20.96
N ASP A 154 5.15 -6.76 -21.41
CA ASP A 154 4.47 -6.28 -22.62
C ASP A 154 3.55 -5.07 -22.38
N GLY A 155 3.37 -4.66 -21.12
CA GLY A 155 2.50 -3.57 -20.70
C GLY A 155 1.01 -3.82 -20.88
N THR A 156 0.57 -5.03 -21.24
CA THR A 156 -0.86 -5.33 -21.40
C THR A 156 -1.57 -5.60 -20.08
N ARG A 157 -0.80 -5.82 -19.01
CA ARG A 157 -1.30 -6.08 -17.66
C ARG A 157 -0.59 -5.22 -16.64
N VAL A 158 -1.29 -4.94 -15.56
CA VAL A 158 -0.73 -4.41 -14.33
C VAL A 158 -1.24 -5.26 -13.18
N TYR A 159 -0.35 -5.59 -12.27
CA TYR A 159 -0.68 -6.34 -11.05
C TYR A 159 -0.60 -5.42 -9.85
N VAL A 160 -1.55 -5.56 -8.92
CA VAL A 160 -1.59 -4.74 -7.70
C VAL A 160 -1.86 -5.61 -6.48
N GLY A 161 -1.07 -5.38 -5.42
CA GLY A 161 -1.29 -5.99 -4.11
C GLY A 161 -2.43 -5.29 -3.39
N LEU A 162 -3.38 -6.06 -2.89
CA LEU A 162 -4.52 -5.61 -2.08
C LEU A 162 -4.22 -5.95 -0.63
N GLU A 163 -3.54 -5.03 0.07
CA GLU A 163 -2.92 -5.26 1.38
C GLU A 163 -3.92 -5.74 2.42
N ASN A 164 -5.13 -5.16 2.46
CA ASN A 164 -6.18 -5.53 3.40
C ASN A 164 -7.17 -6.60 2.85
N GLU A 165 -6.75 -7.36 1.84
CA GLU A 165 -7.53 -8.50 1.31
C GLU A 165 -6.70 -9.76 1.08
N ASP A 166 -5.38 -9.70 1.32
CA ASP A 166 -4.47 -10.84 1.07
C ASP A 166 -4.58 -11.37 -0.38
N LYS A 167 -4.71 -10.44 -1.35
CA LYS A 167 -4.92 -10.75 -2.77
C LYS A 167 -4.00 -9.94 -3.68
N VAL A 168 -3.84 -10.45 -4.88
CA VAL A 168 -3.33 -9.69 -6.04
C VAL A 168 -4.45 -9.56 -7.05
N ALA A 169 -4.69 -8.34 -7.55
CA ALA A 169 -5.54 -8.10 -8.70
C ALA A 169 -4.71 -7.93 -9.98
N ALA A 170 -5.21 -8.49 -11.08
CA ALA A 170 -4.70 -8.26 -12.44
C ALA A 170 -5.64 -7.33 -13.19
N ILE A 171 -5.07 -6.31 -13.84
CA ILE A 171 -5.78 -5.27 -14.56
C ILE A 171 -5.39 -5.30 -16.02
N ASP A 172 -6.36 -5.29 -16.93
CA ASP A 172 -6.17 -5.06 -18.35
C ASP A 172 -5.89 -3.57 -18.58
N THR A 173 -4.71 -3.23 -19.06
CA THR A 173 -4.29 -1.83 -19.24
C THR A 173 -4.85 -1.17 -20.50
N LEU A 174 -5.34 -1.95 -21.45
CA LEU A 174 -5.98 -1.42 -22.65
C LEU A 174 -7.43 -0.98 -22.38
N LYS A 175 -8.10 -1.64 -21.40
CA LYS A 175 -9.47 -1.35 -21.01
C LYS A 175 -9.56 -0.62 -19.67
N ASN A 176 -8.50 -0.65 -18.86
CA ASN A 176 -8.47 -0.17 -17.47
C ASN A 176 -9.52 -0.88 -16.58
N GLU A 177 -9.57 -2.20 -16.66
CA GLU A 177 -10.52 -3.04 -15.94
C GLU A 177 -9.81 -4.15 -15.18
N VAL A 178 -10.29 -4.46 -13.97
CA VAL A 178 -9.87 -5.64 -13.22
C VAL A 178 -10.38 -6.90 -13.93
N ILE A 179 -9.48 -7.80 -14.29
CA ILE A 179 -9.82 -9.03 -15.04
C ILE A 179 -9.70 -10.29 -14.18
N ALA A 180 -8.95 -10.24 -13.09
CA ALA A 180 -8.79 -11.38 -12.19
C ALA A 180 -8.30 -10.91 -10.82
N THR A 181 -8.60 -11.70 -9.79
CA THR A 181 -8.00 -11.60 -8.47
C THR A 181 -7.54 -12.98 -8.02
N SER A 182 -6.42 -13.06 -7.31
CA SER A 182 -5.89 -14.30 -6.75
C SER A 182 -5.53 -14.12 -5.30
N PRO A 183 -5.91 -15.05 -4.40
CA PRO A 183 -5.43 -15.04 -3.03
C PRO A 183 -3.91 -15.29 -3.02
N ILE A 184 -3.22 -14.64 -2.10
CA ILE A 184 -1.79 -14.78 -1.85
C ILE A 184 -1.50 -14.78 -0.35
N GLY A 185 -0.25 -14.62 0.06
CA GLY A 185 0.11 -14.41 1.47
C GLY A 185 -0.38 -13.08 2.02
N GLN A 186 -0.19 -12.90 3.33
CA GLN A 186 -0.70 -11.75 4.07
C GLN A 186 -0.09 -10.41 3.63
N ALA A 187 -0.91 -9.38 3.65
CA ALA A 187 -0.57 -7.96 3.53
C ALA A 187 0.44 -7.66 2.40
N PRO A 188 0.10 -7.93 1.13
CA PRO A 188 1.01 -7.72 0.00
C PRO A 188 1.29 -6.23 -0.23
N GLN A 189 2.48 -5.77 0.16
CA GLN A 189 2.91 -4.37 0.02
C GLN A 189 3.76 -4.11 -1.21
N ALA A 190 4.44 -5.15 -1.73
CA ALA A 190 5.31 -5.01 -2.88
C ALA A 190 5.11 -6.14 -3.88
N LEU A 191 5.33 -5.85 -5.14
CA LEU A 191 5.27 -6.79 -6.26
C LEU A 191 6.47 -6.58 -7.17
N ALA A 192 6.88 -7.66 -7.84
CA ALA A 192 7.80 -7.61 -8.98
C ALA A 192 7.33 -8.59 -10.04
N TYR A 193 7.26 -8.16 -11.29
CA TYR A 193 7.02 -9.04 -12.42
C TYR A 193 8.36 -9.46 -13.02
N VAL A 194 8.58 -10.76 -13.12
CA VAL A 194 9.78 -11.32 -13.75
C VAL A 194 9.36 -11.98 -15.07
N PRO A 195 9.70 -11.39 -16.23
CA PRO A 195 9.37 -11.97 -17.52
C PRO A 195 10.09 -13.33 -17.67
N ASP A 196 9.42 -14.27 -18.34
CA ASP A 196 9.95 -15.59 -18.66
C ASP A 196 10.42 -16.44 -17.47
N ALA A 197 10.06 -16.08 -16.26
CA ALA A 197 10.39 -16.82 -15.05
C ALA A 197 9.82 -18.25 -15.05
N VAL A 198 8.73 -18.48 -15.80
CA VAL A 198 8.11 -19.80 -16.00
C VAL A 198 8.10 -20.12 -17.49
N PRO A 199 8.68 -21.26 -17.93
CA PRO A 199 8.64 -21.68 -19.34
C PRO A 199 7.22 -21.83 -19.84
N ALA A 200 6.92 -21.29 -21.03
CA ALA A 200 5.59 -21.27 -21.64
C ALA A 200 4.92 -22.67 -21.81
N ALA A 201 5.71 -23.76 -21.74
CA ALA A 201 5.24 -25.13 -21.91
C ALA A 201 4.94 -25.86 -20.58
N SER A 202 5.14 -25.22 -19.45
CA SER A 202 4.89 -25.90 -18.16
C SER A 202 3.47 -25.63 -17.67
N GLY A 203 2.53 -26.46 -18.09
CA GLY A 203 1.26 -26.65 -17.34
C GLY A 203 1.49 -27.11 -15.89
N ALA A 204 2.73 -27.05 -15.45
CA ALA A 204 3.29 -27.43 -14.16
C ALA A 204 3.62 -26.25 -13.25
N ILE A 205 2.98 -25.08 -13.42
CA ILE A 205 3.19 -23.90 -12.56
C ILE A 205 3.04 -24.29 -11.08
N ASN A 206 2.09 -25.14 -10.76
CA ASN A 206 1.90 -25.62 -9.38
C ASN A 206 2.97 -26.61 -8.90
N SER A 207 3.61 -27.38 -9.78
CA SER A 207 4.61 -28.36 -9.38
C SER A 207 6.01 -27.77 -9.19
N ALA A 208 6.36 -26.68 -9.88
CA ALA A 208 7.63 -25.98 -9.69
C ALA A 208 7.62 -25.10 -8.41
N MET A 209 6.54 -24.38 -8.13
CA MET A 209 6.37 -23.67 -6.85
C MET A 209 6.30 -24.64 -5.67
N THR A 210 5.68 -25.81 -5.83
CA THR A 210 5.66 -26.86 -4.81
C THR A 210 7.05 -27.48 -4.60
N ARG A 211 7.93 -27.49 -5.62
CA ARG A 211 9.33 -27.97 -5.49
C ARG A 211 10.28 -26.93 -4.86
N MET A 212 9.97 -25.63 -4.91
CA MET A 212 10.76 -24.62 -4.20
C MET A 212 10.44 -24.55 -2.71
N MET A 213 9.30 -25.08 -2.27
CA MET A 213 9.11 -25.40 -0.86
C MET A 213 9.80 -26.72 -0.61
N VAL A 214 11.09 -26.68 -0.24
CA VAL A 214 11.80 -27.82 0.33
C VAL A 214 11.11 -28.11 1.67
N VAL A 215 10.08 -28.93 1.61
CA VAL A 215 9.51 -29.54 2.83
C VAL A 215 10.57 -30.52 3.30
N PRO A 216 11.17 -30.35 4.49
CA PRO A 216 12.12 -31.31 5.02
C PRO A 216 11.52 -32.70 4.96
N GLU A 217 12.32 -33.68 4.56
CA GLU A 217 11.90 -35.09 4.46
C GLU A 217 11.28 -35.53 5.81
N GLY A 218 10.03 -35.97 5.80
CA GLY A 218 9.28 -36.33 7.01
C GLY A 218 8.24 -35.32 7.49
N LEU A 219 8.21 -34.09 6.93
CA LEU A 219 7.12 -33.14 7.15
C LEU A 219 6.21 -33.13 5.91
N GLY A 220 5.28 -34.06 5.84
CA GLY A 220 4.21 -34.00 4.85
C GLY A 220 3.32 -32.78 5.09
N THR A 221 2.72 -32.22 4.03
CA THR A 221 1.73 -31.12 4.13
C THR A 221 0.59 -31.43 5.10
N ASN A 222 0.32 -32.71 5.35
CA ASN A 222 -0.68 -33.17 6.31
C ASN A 222 -0.25 -33.06 7.78
N ASN A 223 1.04 -32.82 8.07
CA ASN A 223 1.57 -32.68 9.42
C ASN A 223 1.74 -31.21 9.84
N LEU A 224 1.65 -30.28 8.89
CA LEU A 224 1.59 -28.84 9.17
C LEU A 224 0.13 -28.43 9.33
N GLN A 225 -0.42 -28.69 10.50
CA GLN A 225 -1.73 -28.16 10.87
C GLN A 225 -1.54 -26.73 11.34
N PRO A 226 -2.36 -25.77 10.86
CA PRO A 226 -2.39 -24.44 11.44
C PRO A 226 -2.63 -24.54 12.94
N LEU A 227 -1.87 -23.81 13.76
CA LEU A 227 -2.08 -23.81 15.21
C LEU A 227 -3.39 -23.06 15.50
N GLY A 228 -4.50 -23.79 15.57
CA GLY A 228 -5.83 -23.23 15.80
C GLY A 228 -6.25 -22.28 14.67
N ILE A 229 -6.35 -20.99 14.98
CA ILE A 229 -6.76 -19.93 14.05
C ILE A 229 -5.58 -19.23 13.34
N ALA A 230 -4.34 -19.68 13.57
CA ALA A 230 -3.17 -19.07 12.94
C ALA A 230 -3.28 -19.03 11.41
N GLY A 231 -2.98 -17.90 10.80
CA GLY A 231 -3.10 -17.68 9.36
C GLY A 231 -4.51 -17.36 8.86
N GLN A 232 -5.52 -17.32 9.72
CA GLN A 232 -6.84 -16.83 9.33
C GLN A 232 -6.86 -15.32 9.30
N SER A 233 -7.49 -14.75 8.29
CA SER A 233 -7.73 -13.30 8.19
C SER A 233 -9.23 -12.98 8.31
N GLY A 234 -9.52 -11.77 8.72
CA GLY A 234 -10.88 -11.23 8.78
C GLY A 234 -10.88 -9.78 8.36
N GLU A 235 -11.92 -9.38 7.68
CA GLU A 235 -12.05 -8.02 7.14
C GLU A 235 -13.25 -7.32 7.77
N LEU A 236 -13.08 -6.05 8.11
CA LEU A 236 -14.12 -5.20 8.66
C LEU A 236 -14.09 -3.83 7.99
N TRP A 237 -15.22 -3.12 8.09
CA TRP A 237 -15.38 -1.78 7.58
C TRP A 237 -15.90 -0.86 8.67
N LEU A 238 -15.40 0.39 8.69
CA LEU A 238 -15.96 1.42 9.56
C LEU A 238 -16.46 2.60 8.69
N ALA A 239 -17.63 3.10 9.02
CA ALA A 239 -18.25 4.24 8.37
C ALA A 239 -18.91 5.16 9.40
N SER A 240 -19.39 6.31 8.98
CA SER A 240 -20.13 7.23 9.86
C SER A 240 -21.32 6.52 10.53
N PRO A 241 -21.63 6.83 11.78
CA PRO A 241 -22.81 6.27 12.46
C PRO A 241 -24.07 6.43 11.63
N GLY A 242 -24.82 5.33 11.46
CA GLY A 242 -26.05 5.32 10.63
C GLY A 242 -25.82 5.26 9.12
N ALA A 243 -24.59 5.04 8.64
CA ALA A 243 -24.32 4.81 7.22
C ALA A 243 -25.07 3.57 6.72
N LYS A 244 -25.59 3.64 5.49
CA LYS A 244 -26.24 2.49 4.84
C LYS A 244 -25.22 1.40 4.52
N LYS A 245 -25.65 0.15 4.49
CA LYS A 245 -24.77 -1.02 4.23
C LYS A 245 -24.03 -0.91 2.88
N GLU A 246 -24.66 -0.29 1.87
CA GLU A 246 -24.09 -0.11 0.53
C GLU A 246 -23.15 1.12 0.43
N ALA A 247 -23.03 1.90 1.50
CA ALA A 247 -22.14 3.08 1.50
C ALA A 247 -20.68 2.64 1.43
N LYS A 248 -19.89 3.35 0.63
CA LYS A 248 -18.44 3.16 0.61
C LYS A 248 -17.87 3.59 1.96
N ALA A 249 -17.35 2.61 2.72
CA ALA A 249 -16.76 2.87 4.02
C ALA A 249 -15.38 3.57 3.86
N PRO A 250 -15.12 4.65 4.60
CA PRO A 250 -13.84 5.35 4.52
C PRO A 250 -12.69 4.58 5.18
N THR A 251 -12.97 3.65 6.09
CA THR A 251 -11.94 2.87 6.80
C THR A 251 -12.11 1.38 6.54
N SER A 252 -11.04 0.74 6.09
CA SER A 252 -10.92 -0.71 6.00
C SER A 252 -10.03 -1.25 7.10
N VAL A 253 -10.39 -2.41 7.65
CA VAL A 253 -9.65 -3.07 8.72
C VAL A 253 -9.37 -4.51 8.32
N SER A 254 -8.12 -4.93 8.47
CA SER A 254 -7.68 -6.31 8.36
C SER A 254 -7.33 -6.85 9.75
N LEU A 255 -7.75 -8.07 10.05
CA LEU A 255 -7.40 -8.82 11.25
C LEU A 255 -6.70 -10.10 10.83
N SER A 256 -5.47 -10.30 11.27
CA SER A 256 -4.67 -11.50 10.99
C SER A 256 -4.32 -12.24 12.27
N ASP A 257 -4.62 -13.54 12.31
CA ASP A 257 -4.25 -14.40 13.43
C ASP A 257 -2.83 -14.94 13.25
N GLN A 258 -1.95 -14.61 14.20
CA GLN A 258 -0.53 -15.01 14.21
C GLN A 258 -0.27 -16.17 15.21
N GLY A 259 -1.30 -16.91 15.58
CA GLY A 259 -1.26 -17.99 16.56
C GLY A 259 -1.53 -17.50 17.99
N LEU A 260 -0.54 -16.92 18.64
CA LEU A 260 -0.69 -16.42 20.03
C LEU A 260 -1.24 -14.99 20.10
N VAL A 261 -1.15 -14.24 19.04
CA VAL A 261 -1.62 -12.85 18.97
C VAL A 261 -2.37 -12.63 17.66
N GLN A 262 -3.23 -11.62 17.67
CA GLN A 262 -3.87 -11.08 16.48
C GLN A 262 -3.31 -9.72 16.18
N VAL A 263 -3.06 -9.44 14.89
CA VAL A 263 -2.63 -8.14 14.39
C VAL A 263 -3.81 -7.50 13.68
N LEU A 264 -4.16 -6.29 14.08
CA LEU A 264 -5.12 -5.45 13.39
C LEU A 264 -4.37 -4.34 12.66
N GLU A 265 -4.69 -4.18 11.37
CA GLU A 265 -4.31 -3.00 10.60
C GLU A 265 -5.56 -2.29 10.08
N ALA A 266 -5.66 -1.00 10.35
CA ALA A 266 -6.74 -0.15 9.85
C ALA A 266 -6.18 0.93 8.91
N ALA A 267 -6.66 0.95 7.67
CA ALA A 267 -6.44 2.05 6.74
C ALA A 267 -7.56 3.08 6.93
N VAL A 268 -7.28 4.07 7.76
CA VAL A 268 -8.24 5.08 8.20
C VAL A 268 -8.22 6.27 7.24
N THR A 269 -9.40 6.72 6.80
CA THR A 269 -9.56 7.94 6.00
C THR A 269 -10.82 8.72 6.38
N GLY A 270 -11.01 9.91 5.78
CA GLY A 270 -12.22 10.72 5.98
C GLY A 270 -12.24 11.45 7.31
N LEU A 271 -11.08 11.69 7.92
CA LEU A 271 -10.93 12.42 9.17
C LEU A 271 -10.34 13.82 8.94
N GLU A 272 -10.40 14.68 9.96
CA GLU A 272 -9.73 15.98 9.89
C GLU A 272 -8.20 15.83 9.91
N PRO A 273 -7.47 16.57 9.07
CA PRO A 273 -6.02 16.53 9.05
C PRO A 273 -5.36 17.00 10.34
N GLY A 274 -4.27 16.34 10.75
CA GLY A 274 -3.44 16.76 11.88
C GLY A 274 -4.16 16.73 13.24
N LYS A 275 -5.16 15.87 13.39
CA LYS A 275 -5.93 15.73 14.63
C LYS A 275 -5.66 14.38 15.31
N PRO A 276 -5.74 14.33 16.65
CA PRO A 276 -5.66 13.10 17.41
C PRO A 276 -6.98 12.32 17.35
N TYR A 277 -6.86 11.01 17.24
CA TYR A 277 -7.97 10.06 17.26
C TYR A 277 -7.59 8.79 18.02
N VAL A 278 -8.62 8.01 18.36
CA VAL A 278 -8.46 6.71 19.04
C VAL A 278 -9.23 5.64 18.26
N LEU A 279 -8.55 4.56 17.94
CA LEU A 279 -9.20 3.31 17.57
C LEU A 279 -9.54 2.58 18.88
N ALA A 280 -10.79 2.17 19.05
CA ALA A 280 -11.29 1.59 20.29
C ALA A 280 -12.34 0.49 20.04
N LEU A 281 -12.68 -0.26 21.09
CA LEU A 281 -13.79 -1.19 21.13
C LEU A 281 -14.94 -0.59 21.95
N ALA A 282 -16.15 -0.58 21.38
CA ALA A 282 -17.37 -0.17 22.04
C ALA A 282 -18.26 -1.38 22.39
N SER A 283 -19.07 -1.29 23.45
CA SER A 283 -19.97 -2.37 23.82
C SER A 283 -21.24 -2.43 22.97
N GLU A 284 -21.60 -1.34 22.30
CA GLU A 284 -22.81 -1.24 21.50
C GLU A 284 -22.53 -1.05 20.02
N PRO A 285 -23.39 -1.54 19.10
CA PRO A 285 -23.22 -1.40 17.66
C PRO A 285 -23.16 0.06 17.18
N SER A 286 -23.87 0.96 17.90
CA SER A 286 -23.84 2.40 17.65
C SER A 286 -22.51 3.07 17.99
N GLY A 287 -21.59 2.33 18.61
CA GLY A 287 -20.34 2.85 19.15
C GLY A 287 -20.48 3.45 20.55
N SER A 288 -21.67 3.40 21.15
CA SER A 288 -21.91 3.86 22.53
C SER A 288 -21.59 2.79 23.58
N GLY A 289 -21.86 3.11 24.84
CA GLY A 289 -21.62 2.24 25.99
C GLY A 289 -20.20 2.29 26.51
N VAL A 290 -19.68 1.17 27.00
CA VAL A 290 -18.31 1.10 27.51
C VAL A 290 -17.35 1.10 26.31
N VAL A 291 -16.40 2.04 26.32
CA VAL A 291 -15.34 2.20 25.31
C VAL A 291 -14.01 1.77 25.91
N GLU A 292 -13.32 0.88 25.19
CA GLU A 292 -11.99 0.39 25.53
C GLU A 292 -10.99 0.84 24.45
N PRO A 293 -10.09 1.78 24.72
CA PRO A 293 -9.10 2.25 23.77
C PRO A 293 -8.14 1.13 23.39
N LEU A 294 -7.86 0.98 22.08
CA LEU A 294 -6.86 0.07 21.55
C LEU A 294 -5.57 0.81 21.14
N GLN A 295 -5.72 1.87 20.35
CA GLN A 295 -4.58 2.61 19.81
C GLN A 295 -4.94 4.07 19.55
N GLY A 296 -4.16 5.00 20.17
CA GLY A 296 -4.19 6.42 19.81
C GLY A 296 -3.37 6.68 18.54
N PHE A 297 -3.82 7.60 17.68
CA PHE A 297 -3.12 7.97 16.46
C PHE A 297 -3.36 9.42 16.07
N MET A 298 -2.50 9.95 15.19
CA MET A 298 -2.65 11.26 14.57
C MET A 298 -2.91 11.07 13.08
N THR A 299 -3.84 11.84 12.53
CA THR A 299 -4.03 11.89 11.08
C THR A 299 -2.91 12.70 10.42
N ASN A 300 -2.53 12.28 9.22
CA ASN A 300 -1.63 13.00 8.35
C ASN A 300 -2.33 14.21 7.68
N PRO A 301 -1.64 15.05 6.89
CA PRO A 301 -2.24 16.18 6.19
C PRO A 301 -3.35 15.82 5.19
N ALA A 302 -3.47 14.55 4.80
CA ALA A 302 -4.57 14.05 3.96
C ALA A 302 -5.80 13.58 4.77
N GLY A 303 -5.80 13.74 6.10
CA GLY A 303 -6.88 13.24 6.97
C GLY A 303 -6.92 11.73 7.08
N ALA A 304 -5.78 11.06 6.98
CA ALA A 304 -5.65 9.61 6.93
C ALA A 304 -4.57 9.08 7.89
N ALA A 305 -4.64 7.79 8.23
CA ALA A 305 -3.61 7.10 8.98
C ALA A 305 -3.62 5.59 8.68
N ILE A 306 -2.49 4.93 8.83
CA ILE A 306 -2.42 3.47 9.02
C ILE A 306 -2.26 3.25 10.52
N VAL A 307 -3.17 2.48 11.10
CA VAL A 307 -3.22 2.22 12.54
C VAL A 307 -3.05 0.74 12.78
N ASN A 308 -2.00 0.38 13.51
CA ASN A 308 -1.71 -1.01 13.87
C ASN A 308 -1.91 -1.23 15.36
N THR A 309 -2.50 -2.35 15.73
CA THR A 309 -2.60 -2.79 17.13
C THR A 309 -2.58 -4.31 17.23
N ILE A 310 -2.27 -4.82 18.41
CA ILE A 310 -2.11 -6.25 18.68
C ILE A 310 -2.99 -6.61 19.89
N GLY A 311 -3.68 -7.74 19.80
CA GLY A 311 -4.46 -8.25 20.93
C GLY A 311 -5.48 -9.31 20.52
N PRO A 312 -6.27 -9.83 21.46
CA PRO A 312 -7.34 -10.81 21.19
C PRO A 312 -8.60 -10.11 20.66
N ILE A 313 -8.49 -9.45 19.48
CA ILE A 313 -9.52 -8.54 18.96
C ILE A 313 -10.63 -9.30 18.22
N ARG A 314 -10.27 -10.37 17.47
CA ARG A 314 -11.21 -11.08 16.60
C ARG A 314 -12.40 -11.65 17.34
N GLN A 315 -12.15 -12.35 18.44
CA GLN A 315 -13.20 -12.95 19.28
C GLN A 315 -14.17 -11.88 19.80
N LEU A 316 -13.63 -10.72 20.15
CA LEU A 316 -14.42 -9.60 20.65
C LEU A 316 -15.32 -9.00 19.56
N VAL A 317 -14.78 -8.74 18.36
CA VAL A 317 -15.57 -8.10 17.29
C VAL A 317 -16.53 -9.06 16.57
N ARG A 318 -16.31 -10.38 16.67
CA ARG A 318 -17.22 -11.39 16.12
C ARG A 318 -18.20 -11.94 17.12
N GLY A 319 -17.91 -11.83 18.42
CA GLY A 319 -18.76 -12.36 19.49
C GLY A 319 -18.72 -13.91 19.57
N GLU A 320 -17.53 -14.50 19.44
CA GLU A 320 -17.34 -15.93 19.61
C GLU A 320 -17.28 -16.29 21.11
N ASP A 321 -17.81 -17.49 21.48
CA ASP A 321 -17.67 -18.17 22.78
C ASP A 321 -17.92 -17.33 24.05
N LYS A 322 -19.16 -17.05 24.39
CA LYS A 322 -19.56 -16.44 25.68
C LYS A 322 -18.96 -15.06 25.98
N THR A 323 -18.13 -14.52 25.08
CA THR A 323 -17.59 -13.16 25.22
C THR A 323 -18.58 -12.18 24.61
N PRO A 324 -18.99 -11.12 25.31
CA PRO A 324 -19.87 -10.10 24.74
C PRO A 324 -19.22 -9.50 23.49
N ARG A 325 -19.96 -9.47 22.41
CA ARG A 325 -19.51 -8.82 21.16
C ARG A 325 -19.13 -7.38 21.43
N ARG A 326 -18.04 -6.94 20.81
CA ARG A 326 -17.56 -5.56 20.77
C ARG A 326 -17.56 -5.05 19.33
N TYR A 327 -17.53 -3.75 19.18
CA TYR A 327 -17.57 -3.07 17.88
C TYR A 327 -16.41 -2.10 17.77
N LEU A 328 -15.65 -2.19 16.69
CA LEU A 328 -14.59 -1.22 16.41
C LEU A 328 -15.17 0.15 16.12
N VAL A 329 -14.56 1.17 16.71
CA VAL A 329 -14.96 2.56 16.57
C VAL A 329 -13.74 3.47 16.46
N ILE A 330 -13.91 4.62 15.82
CA ILE A 330 -12.94 5.72 15.81
C ILE A 330 -13.57 6.92 16.49
N LEU A 331 -12.85 7.46 17.48
CA LEU A 331 -13.27 8.61 18.28
C LEU A 331 -12.25 9.74 18.13
N PRO A 332 -12.69 11.01 18.08
CA PRO A 332 -11.79 12.16 18.17
C PRO A 332 -11.22 12.29 19.56
N GLY A 333 -9.94 12.68 19.68
CA GLY A 333 -9.26 12.90 20.94
C GLY A 333 -8.17 11.88 21.25
N THR A 334 -7.86 11.72 22.52
CA THR A 334 -6.82 10.82 23.05
C THR A 334 -7.45 9.67 23.83
N PRO A 335 -6.71 8.57 24.13
CA PRO A 335 -7.25 7.45 24.92
C PRO A 335 -7.90 7.86 26.25
N ASP A 336 -7.34 8.87 26.93
CA ASP A 336 -7.83 9.34 28.22
C ASP A 336 -8.91 10.43 28.13
N ASN A 337 -9.06 11.05 26.95
CA ASN A 337 -10.03 12.12 26.73
C ASN A 337 -10.50 12.13 25.27
N HIS A 338 -11.58 11.39 24.99
CA HIS A 338 -12.15 11.23 23.67
C HIS A 338 -13.60 11.68 23.57
N GLY A 339 -14.00 12.07 22.38
CA GLY A 339 -15.39 12.45 22.07
C GLY A 339 -16.29 11.25 21.73
N VAL A 340 -17.38 11.52 21.04
CA VAL A 340 -18.30 10.49 20.54
C VAL A 340 -17.75 9.84 19.28
N PRO A 341 -18.11 8.57 18.99
CA PRO A 341 -17.68 7.88 17.78
C PRO A 341 -18.09 8.61 16.50
N ILE A 342 -17.15 8.77 15.59
CA ILE A 342 -17.35 9.38 14.26
C ILE A 342 -17.31 8.35 13.13
N GLN A 343 -16.70 7.19 13.38
CA GLN A 343 -16.82 6.01 12.54
C GLN A 343 -17.09 4.80 13.43
N VAL A 344 -17.97 3.93 12.98
CA VAL A 344 -18.38 2.70 13.68
C VAL A 344 -18.31 1.51 12.73
N GLN A 345 -18.06 0.33 13.28
CA GLN A 345 -18.03 -0.93 12.54
C GLN A 345 -19.39 -1.15 11.85
N MET A 346 -19.34 -1.39 10.54
CA MET A 346 -20.50 -1.75 9.76
C MET A 346 -20.91 -3.21 10.02
N GLU A 347 -22.21 -3.48 10.07
CA GLU A 347 -22.70 -4.86 10.04
C GLU A 347 -22.45 -5.47 8.67
N GLN A 348 -21.91 -6.69 8.67
CA GLN A 348 -21.65 -7.48 7.44
C GLN A 348 -22.92 -8.15 6.92
#